data_b6d52b210dc5b2b1700caecc8d446363
#
_entry.id   b6d52b210dc5b2b1700caecc8d446363
#
_cell.length_a   1.000
_cell.length_b   1.000
_cell.length_c   1.000
_cell.angle_alpha   90.00
_cell.angle_beta   90.00
_cell.angle_gamma   90.00
#
_symmetry.space_group_name_H-M   'P 1'
#
loop_
_entity.id
_entity.type
_entity.pdbx_description
1 polymer ?
#
loop_
_entity_poly.entity_id
_entity_poly.type
_entity_poly.pdbx_seq_one_letter_code
_entity_poly.pdbx_strand_id
1 'polypeptide(L)'
;MVDDFDELDDWLYDDLEIEFKAFEDEVEAVTVRFRDLGGEAEAEANTRLLAEYSASVGDGVTEAVLKVVGSPPVRALPPRFFALFLRSRVQPLVERVWGVVQSLAFRVTSLFLKRSGYLFNAAVVPLPELRTRGIVGGSLNRFLGSELNEVEPDFDAGLNVLDSGVRQLIDEPVRSTLIKSSEKVAGVTGTFLDAYRIVTHGKACDFCRSKAMIKAPLYSNSGVLTGWHDYCRCSFSTWIFAFFGWR
;
A
#
# COMPACT_ATOMS: atom_id res chain seq x y z
N MET A 1 -24.49 -12.41 -7.14
CA MET A 1 -24.67 -11.13 -6.47
C MET A 1 -25.72 -10.40 -7.29
N VAL A 2 -26.89 -10.18 -6.73
CA VAL A 2 -27.89 -9.29 -7.34
C VAL A 2 -27.22 -7.92 -7.34
N ASP A 3 -27.26 -7.22 -8.45
CA ASP A 3 -26.66 -5.89 -8.57
C ASP A 3 -27.43 -4.95 -7.66
N ASP A 4 -26.89 -4.65 -6.47
CA ASP A 4 -27.54 -3.78 -5.47
C ASP A 4 -27.71 -2.32 -5.98
N PHE A 5 -27.36 -2.07 -7.24
CA PHE A 5 -27.51 -0.79 -7.94
C PHE A 5 -28.75 -0.72 -8.85
N ASP A 6 -29.60 -1.78 -8.90
CA ASP A 6 -30.82 -1.84 -9.74
C ASP A 6 -31.84 -0.70 -9.46
N GLU A 7 -31.71 0.01 -8.33
CA GLU A 7 -32.57 1.15 -7.97
C GLU A 7 -32.05 2.50 -8.51
N LEU A 8 -30.89 2.52 -9.18
CA LEU A 8 -30.38 3.76 -9.78
C LEU A 8 -31.07 4.04 -11.12
N ASP A 9 -31.16 5.34 -11.47
CA ASP A 9 -31.56 5.74 -12.80
C ASP A 9 -30.61 5.14 -13.84
N ASP A 10 -31.14 4.58 -14.95
CA ASP A 10 -30.37 3.86 -15.97
C ASP A 10 -29.16 4.65 -16.47
N TRP A 11 -29.32 5.96 -16.71
CA TRP A 11 -28.24 6.81 -17.20
C TRP A 11 -27.08 6.96 -16.19
N LEU A 12 -27.40 7.01 -14.89
CA LEU A 12 -26.38 7.12 -13.82
C LEU A 12 -25.67 5.77 -13.65
N TYR A 13 -26.40 4.67 -13.81
CA TYR A 13 -25.83 3.33 -13.80
C TYR A 13 -24.83 3.12 -14.93
N ASP A 14 -25.21 3.48 -16.16
CA ASP A 14 -24.35 3.34 -17.36
C ASP A 14 -23.08 4.19 -17.23
N ASP A 15 -23.18 5.43 -16.81
CA ASP A 15 -22.03 6.31 -16.57
C ASP A 15 -21.12 5.77 -15.46
N LEU A 16 -21.71 5.20 -14.39
CA LEU A 16 -20.97 4.58 -13.29
C LEU A 16 -20.16 3.36 -13.76
N GLU A 17 -20.76 2.50 -14.58
CA GLU A 17 -20.08 1.30 -15.12
C GLU A 17 -18.93 1.68 -16.07
N ILE A 18 -19.10 2.72 -16.88
CA ILE A 18 -18.04 3.26 -17.75
C ILE A 18 -16.85 3.74 -16.91
N GLU A 19 -17.10 4.57 -15.89
CA GLU A 19 -16.05 5.09 -15.01
C GLU A 19 -15.38 3.97 -14.20
N PHE A 20 -16.17 3.00 -13.73
CA PHE A 20 -15.63 1.88 -12.99
C PHE A 20 -14.77 0.98 -13.88
N LYS A 21 -15.18 0.72 -15.12
CA LYS A 21 -14.38 -0.05 -16.07
C LYS A 21 -13.06 0.65 -16.39
N ALA A 22 -13.08 1.96 -16.62
CA ALA A 22 -11.86 2.74 -16.81
C ALA A 22 -10.93 2.66 -15.59
N PHE A 23 -11.48 2.68 -14.39
CA PHE A 23 -10.74 2.50 -13.14
C PHE A 23 -10.09 1.11 -13.05
N GLU A 24 -10.85 0.03 -13.36
CA GLU A 24 -10.30 -1.33 -13.37
C GLU A 24 -9.13 -1.48 -14.35
N ASP A 25 -9.29 -0.95 -15.56
CA ASP A 25 -8.26 -1.02 -16.59
C ASP A 25 -6.99 -0.25 -16.19
N GLU A 26 -7.12 0.91 -15.55
CA GLU A 26 -6.00 1.70 -15.04
C GLU A 26 -5.25 0.97 -13.91
N VAL A 27 -5.97 0.39 -12.96
CA VAL A 27 -5.38 -0.40 -11.86
C VAL A 27 -4.69 -1.66 -12.40
N GLU A 28 -5.29 -2.36 -13.37
CA GLU A 28 -4.67 -3.55 -13.98
C GLU A 28 -3.39 -3.18 -14.73
N ALA A 29 -3.38 -2.09 -15.50
CA ALA A 29 -2.19 -1.61 -16.20
C ALA A 29 -1.02 -1.32 -15.24
N VAL A 30 -1.29 -0.65 -14.11
CA VAL A 30 -0.28 -0.43 -13.05
C VAL A 30 0.21 -1.75 -12.46
N THR A 31 -0.71 -2.68 -12.20
CA THR A 31 -0.40 -3.96 -11.57
C THR A 31 0.42 -4.87 -12.47
N VAL A 32 0.08 -4.94 -13.78
CA VAL A 32 0.84 -5.72 -14.77
C VAL A 32 2.25 -5.17 -14.90
N ARG A 33 2.39 -3.86 -15.06
CA ARG A 33 3.71 -3.20 -15.11
C ARG A 33 4.56 -3.52 -13.88
N PHE A 34 3.95 -3.55 -12.69
CA PHE A 34 4.66 -3.91 -11.46
C PHE A 34 5.12 -5.38 -11.45
N ARG A 35 4.32 -6.31 -11.95
CA ARG A 35 4.70 -7.74 -12.08
C ARG A 35 5.89 -7.92 -12.99
N ASP A 36 5.91 -7.22 -14.12
CA ASP A 36 7.01 -7.31 -15.10
C ASP A 36 8.32 -6.77 -14.52
N LEU A 37 8.26 -5.63 -13.84
CA LEU A 37 9.41 -5.08 -13.12
C LEU A 37 9.90 -6.00 -11.99
N GLY A 38 9.00 -6.78 -11.39
CA GLY A 38 9.34 -7.78 -10.36
C GLY A 38 10.27 -8.88 -10.87
N GLY A 39 10.15 -9.26 -12.14
CA GLY A 39 11.07 -10.23 -12.77
C GLY A 39 12.50 -9.72 -12.85
N GLU A 40 12.71 -8.46 -13.19
CA GLU A 40 14.04 -7.84 -13.21
C GLU A 40 14.61 -7.68 -11.79
N ALA A 41 13.78 -7.26 -10.82
CA ALA A 41 14.17 -7.12 -9.43
C ALA A 41 14.62 -8.46 -8.81
N GLU A 42 14.11 -9.60 -9.29
CA GLU A 42 14.56 -10.92 -8.86
C GLU A 42 16.03 -11.18 -9.14
N ALA A 43 16.50 -10.76 -10.30
CA ALA A 43 17.90 -11.02 -10.71
C ALA A 43 18.90 -10.35 -9.77
N GLU A 44 18.53 -9.21 -9.21
CA GLU A 44 19.39 -8.41 -8.34
C GLU A 44 19.09 -8.59 -6.86
N ALA A 45 17.92 -9.16 -6.49
CA ALA A 45 17.42 -9.28 -5.11
C ALA A 45 17.50 -7.97 -4.33
N ASN A 46 17.12 -6.87 -4.97
CA ASN A 46 17.32 -5.53 -4.46
C ASN A 46 16.04 -5.03 -3.77
N THR A 47 16.04 -5.01 -2.45
CA THR A 47 14.92 -4.54 -1.65
C THR A 47 14.64 -3.04 -1.84
N ARG A 48 15.61 -2.27 -2.31
CA ARG A 48 15.42 -0.86 -2.66
C ARG A 48 14.50 -0.71 -3.86
N LEU A 49 14.75 -1.45 -4.94
CA LEU A 49 13.88 -1.44 -6.12
C LEU A 49 12.45 -1.86 -5.76
N LEU A 50 12.31 -2.90 -4.92
CA LEU A 50 11.00 -3.31 -4.41
C LEU A 50 10.26 -2.16 -3.72
N ALA A 51 10.95 -1.39 -2.88
CA ALA A 51 10.34 -0.26 -2.18
C ALA A 51 9.95 0.90 -3.14
N GLU A 52 10.80 1.19 -4.12
CA GLU A 52 10.53 2.19 -5.16
C GLU A 52 9.34 1.78 -6.04
N TYR A 53 9.24 0.49 -6.39
CA TYR A 53 8.13 -0.05 -7.17
C TYR A 53 6.82 -0.07 -6.37
N SER A 54 6.85 -0.45 -5.10
CA SER A 54 5.69 -0.40 -4.22
C SER A 54 5.14 1.01 -4.10
N ALA A 55 6.00 2.01 -3.93
CA ALA A 55 5.59 3.41 -3.89
C ALA A 55 4.97 3.86 -5.21
N SER A 56 5.54 3.45 -6.36
CA SER A 56 4.99 3.78 -7.68
C SER A 56 3.61 3.15 -7.90
N VAL A 57 3.42 1.89 -7.48
CA VAL A 57 2.11 1.23 -7.53
C VAL A 57 1.12 1.91 -6.60
N GLY A 58 1.53 2.23 -5.37
CA GLY A 58 0.70 2.95 -4.41
C GLY A 58 0.24 4.31 -4.94
N ASP A 59 1.13 5.05 -5.60
CA ASP A 59 0.80 6.32 -6.24
C ASP A 59 -0.21 6.12 -7.39
N GLY A 60 0.04 5.20 -8.31
CA GLY A 60 -0.84 4.95 -9.46
C GLY A 60 -2.22 4.45 -9.06
N VAL A 61 -2.30 3.50 -8.13
CA VAL A 61 -3.60 2.98 -7.64
C VAL A 61 -4.37 4.05 -6.88
N THR A 62 -3.68 4.85 -6.08
CA THR A 62 -4.35 5.94 -5.36
C THR A 62 -4.89 7.00 -6.32
N GLU A 63 -4.11 7.37 -7.33
CA GLU A 63 -4.55 8.32 -8.36
C GLU A 63 -5.80 7.81 -9.08
N ALA A 64 -5.82 6.53 -9.46
CA ALA A 64 -6.99 5.90 -10.06
C ALA A 64 -8.22 5.90 -9.12
N VAL A 65 -8.02 5.57 -7.83
CA VAL A 65 -9.10 5.64 -6.82
C VAL A 65 -9.64 7.06 -6.67
N LEU A 66 -8.78 8.06 -6.55
CA LEU A 66 -9.21 9.46 -6.40
C LEU A 66 -9.94 9.96 -7.64
N LYS A 67 -9.50 9.55 -8.83
CA LYS A 67 -10.13 9.90 -10.10
C LYS A 67 -11.53 9.34 -10.19
N VAL A 68 -11.73 8.03 -9.94
CA VAL A 68 -13.07 7.42 -10.01
C VAL A 68 -14.00 7.93 -8.93
N VAL A 69 -13.53 8.08 -7.68
CA VAL A 69 -14.36 8.61 -6.58
C VAL A 69 -14.70 10.08 -6.80
N GLY A 70 -13.82 10.85 -7.43
CA GLY A 70 -14.06 12.24 -7.80
C GLY A 70 -14.85 12.45 -9.07
N SER A 71 -15.16 11.39 -9.85
CA SER A 71 -15.87 11.49 -11.11
C SER A 71 -17.32 11.96 -10.93
N PRO A 72 -17.91 12.66 -11.91
CA PRO A 72 -19.26 13.18 -11.81
C PRO A 72 -20.32 12.12 -11.48
N PRO A 73 -20.37 10.93 -12.12
CA PRO A 73 -21.37 9.92 -11.82
C PRO A 73 -21.23 9.38 -10.39
N VAL A 74 -20.02 9.13 -9.90
CA VAL A 74 -19.80 8.65 -8.53
C VAL A 74 -20.17 9.72 -7.49
N ARG A 75 -19.87 10.99 -7.76
CA ARG A 75 -20.25 12.11 -6.87
C ARG A 75 -21.76 12.36 -6.84
N ALA A 76 -22.47 11.99 -7.90
CA ALA A 76 -23.93 12.11 -7.98
C ALA A 76 -24.67 10.99 -7.23
N LEU A 77 -23.97 9.91 -6.82
CA LEU A 77 -24.59 8.80 -6.12
C LEU A 77 -25.25 9.25 -4.80
N PRO A 78 -26.47 8.79 -4.51
CA PRO A 78 -27.05 8.92 -3.19
C PRO A 78 -26.14 8.29 -2.12
N PRO A 79 -26.14 8.78 -0.86
CA PRO A 79 -25.22 8.33 0.20
C PRO A 79 -25.12 6.82 0.38
N ARG A 80 -26.25 6.10 0.30
CA ARG A 80 -26.31 4.64 0.39
C ARG A 80 -25.51 3.96 -0.74
N PHE A 81 -25.72 4.40 -1.97
CA PHE A 81 -25.05 3.83 -3.16
C PHE A 81 -23.59 4.24 -3.23
N PHE A 82 -23.24 5.44 -2.80
CA PHE A 82 -21.85 5.87 -2.68
C PHE A 82 -21.09 4.98 -1.68
N ALA A 83 -21.68 4.71 -0.51
CA ALA A 83 -21.08 3.80 0.47
C ALA A 83 -20.95 2.37 -0.07
N LEU A 84 -21.97 1.89 -0.80
CA LEU A 84 -21.94 0.58 -1.46
C LEU A 84 -20.84 0.53 -2.50
N PHE A 85 -20.71 1.55 -3.37
CA PHE A 85 -19.67 1.65 -4.39
C PHE A 85 -18.27 1.52 -3.79
N LEU A 86 -17.96 2.30 -2.75
CA LEU A 86 -16.65 2.21 -2.10
C LEU A 86 -16.36 0.82 -1.53
N ARG A 87 -17.35 0.19 -0.90
CA ARG A 87 -17.16 -1.11 -0.23
C ARG A 87 -17.16 -2.30 -1.19
N SER A 88 -18.00 -2.28 -2.22
CA SER A 88 -18.17 -3.42 -3.12
C SER A 88 -17.33 -3.35 -4.38
N ARG A 89 -16.94 -2.17 -4.82
CA ARG A 89 -16.18 -1.98 -6.05
C ARG A 89 -14.74 -1.54 -5.78
N VAL A 90 -14.53 -0.45 -5.05
CA VAL A 90 -13.19 0.13 -4.83
C VAL A 90 -12.36 -0.72 -3.86
N GLN A 91 -12.91 -1.07 -2.70
CA GLN A 91 -12.16 -1.80 -1.67
C GLN A 91 -11.61 -3.15 -2.16
N PRO A 92 -12.37 -4.05 -2.83
CA PRO A 92 -11.85 -5.34 -3.28
C PRO A 92 -10.72 -5.19 -4.31
N LEU A 93 -10.75 -4.14 -5.13
CA LEU A 93 -9.73 -3.89 -6.12
C LEU A 93 -8.40 -3.48 -5.45
N VAL A 94 -8.46 -2.58 -4.47
CA VAL A 94 -7.29 -2.19 -3.67
C VAL A 94 -6.71 -3.39 -2.90
N GLU A 95 -7.56 -4.24 -2.34
CA GLU A 95 -7.14 -5.46 -1.64
C GLU A 95 -6.46 -6.47 -2.58
N ARG A 96 -6.93 -6.58 -3.82
CA ARG A 96 -6.29 -7.40 -4.87
C ARG A 96 -4.87 -6.91 -5.18
N VAL A 97 -4.71 -5.59 -5.37
CA VAL A 97 -3.38 -4.98 -5.60
C VAL A 97 -2.46 -5.22 -4.40
N TRP A 98 -2.97 -5.05 -3.19
CA TRP A 98 -2.22 -5.37 -1.98
C TRP A 98 -1.67 -6.80 -2.01
N GLY A 99 -2.48 -7.78 -2.41
CA GLY A 99 -2.07 -9.17 -2.55
C GLY A 99 -0.93 -9.38 -3.55
N VAL A 100 -0.95 -8.65 -4.68
CA VAL A 100 0.13 -8.70 -5.69
C VAL A 100 1.43 -8.14 -5.10
N VAL A 101 1.37 -6.98 -4.46
CA VAL A 101 2.55 -6.34 -3.83
C VAL A 101 3.11 -7.24 -2.72
N GLN A 102 2.24 -7.85 -1.91
CA GLN A 102 2.64 -8.78 -0.86
C GLN A 102 3.36 -10.02 -1.40
N SER A 103 2.85 -10.60 -2.49
CA SER A 103 3.47 -11.78 -3.11
C SER A 103 4.88 -11.47 -3.64
N LEU A 104 5.05 -10.29 -4.25
CA LEU A 104 6.35 -9.85 -4.72
C LEU A 104 7.29 -9.52 -3.56
N ALA A 105 6.80 -8.84 -2.51
CA ALA A 105 7.58 -8.54 -1.32
C ALA A 105 8.11 -9.82 -0.66
N PHE A 106 7.26 -10.83 -0.53
CA PHE A 106 7.66 -12.14 -0.03
C PHE A 106 8.75 -12.79 -0.89
N ARG A 107 8.56 -12.81 -2.21
CA ARG A 107 9.49 -13.43 -3.16
C ARG A 107 10.86 -12.76 -3.14
N VAL A 108 10.90 -11.43 -3.33
CA VAL A 108 12.15 -10.66 -3.34
C VAL A 108 12.89 -10.76 -2.00
N THR A 109 12.18 -10.63 -0.88
CA THR A 109 12.79 -10.74 0.45
C THR A 109 13.30 -12.15 0.71
N SER A 110 12.61 -13.19 0.24
CA SER A 110 13.08 -14.58 0.36
C SER A 110 14.37 -14.82 -0.42
N LEU A 111 14.48 -14.26 -1.64
CA LEU A 111 15.71 -14.33 -2.43
C LEU A 111 16.86 -13.58 -1.74
N PHE A 112 16.58 -12.39 -1.21
CA PHE A 112 17.56 -11.63 -0.41
C PHE A 112 18.07 -12.45 0.78
N LEU A 113 17.18 -13.06 1.57
CA LEU A 113 17.57 -13.90 2.70
C LEU A 113 18.43 -15.10 2.28
N LYS A 114 18.05 -15.81 1.21
CA LYS A 114 18.83 -16.94 0.68
C LYS A 114 20.23 -16.50 0.23
N ARG A 115 20.34 -15.37 -0.48
CA ARG A 115 21.65 -14.82 -0.89
C ARG A 115 22.49 -14.37 0.31
N SER A 116 21.87 -13.97 1.40
CA SER A 116 22.52 -13.64 2.67
C SER A 116 22.88 -14.88 3.52
N GLY A 117 22.65 -16.10 3.00
CA GLY A 117 23.02 -17.35 3.67
C GLY A 117 21.96 -17.93 4.61
N TYR A 118 20.76 -17.35 4.65
CA TYR A 118 19.66 -17.88 5.47
C TYR A 118 18.90 -18.99 4.73
N LEU A 119 18.60 -20.10 5.43
CA LEU A 119 17.93 -21.28 4.87
C LEU A 119 16.40 -21.24 4.97
N PHE A 120 15.82 -20.08 5.23
CA PHE A 120 14.36 -19.90 5.35
C PHE A 120 13.86 -18.77 4.46
N ASN A 121 12.57 -18.83 4.16
CA ASN A 121 11.89 -17.78 3.38
C ASN A 121 11.51 -16.59 4.26
N ALA A 122 11.21 -15.46 3.63
CA ALA A 122 10.64 -14.29 4.26
C ALA A 122 9.39 -14.61 5.10
N ALA A 123 9.00 -13.69 5.95
CA ALA A 123 7.75 -13.80 6.69
C ALA A 123 6.56 -13.46 5.77
N VAL A 124 5.48 -14.21 5.89
CA VAL A 124 4.20 -13.90 5.25
C VAL A 124 3.45 -12.88 6.11
N VAL A 125 2.91 -11.87 5.48
CA VAL A 125 2.09 -10.85 6.13
C VAL A 125 0.64 -11.04 5.66
N PRO A 126 -0.33 -11.23 6.57
CA PRO A 126 -1.73 -11.31 6.19
C PRO A 126 -2.29 -9.93 5.80
N LEU A 127 -3.31 -9.91 4.96
CA LEU A 127 -4.06 -8.70 4.65
C LEU A 127 -4.63 -8.08 5.96
N PRO A 128 -4.40 -6.81 6.23
CA PRO A 128 -4.94 -6.14 7.40
C PRO A 128 -6.41 -5.73 7.18
N GLU A 129 -7.33 -6.70 7.17
CA GLU A 129 -8.76 -6.49 6.87
C GLU A 129 -9.41 -5.37 7.71
N LEU A 130 -9.08 -5.27 8.99
CA LEU A 130 -9.58 -4.20 9.86
C LEU A 130 -9.10 -2.81 9.41
N ARG A 131 -7.92 -2.74 8.82
CA ARG A 131 -7.36 -1.48 8.33
C ARG A 131 -8.00 -1.05 7.02
N THR A 132 -8.23 -1.97 6.09
CA THR A 132 -8.93 -1.68 4.84
C THR A 132 -10.35 -1.17 5.11
N ARG A 133 -11.09 -1.85 5.99
CA ARG A 133 -12.41 -1.40 6.45
C ARG A 133 -12.35 -0.05 7.17
N GLY A 134 -11.30 0.20 7.96
CA GLY A 134 -11.08 1.46 8.67
C GLY A 134 -10.82 2.63 7.72
N ILE A 135 -10.06 2.43 6.65
CA ILE A 135 -9.80 3.45 5.61
C ILE A 135 -11.11 3.82 4.92
N VAL A 136 -11.86 2.83 4.42
CA VAL A 136 -13.13 3.06 3.76
C VAL A 136 -14.17 3.68 4.71
N GLY A 137 -14.28 3.17 5.94
CA GLY A 137 -15.18 3.71 6.95
C GLY A 137 -14.83 5.14 7.37
N GLY A 138 -13.53 5.42 7.55
CA GLY A 138 -13.04 6.75 7.88
C GLY A 138 -13.29 7.77 6.77
N SER A 139 -13.06 7.38 5.51
CA SER A 139 -13.38 8.23 4.36
C SER A 139 -14.88 8.47 4.22
N LEU A 140 -15.72 7.43 4.38
CA LEU A 140 -17.17 7.55 4.35
C LEU A 140 -17.70 8.53 5.41
N ASN A 141 -17.16 8.46 6.64
CA ASN A 141 -17.54 9.40 7.69
C ASN A 141 -17.20 10.85 7.33
N ARG A 142 -16.17 11.08 6.52
CA ARG A 142 -15.85 12.43 6.02
C ARG A 142 -16.72 12.82 4.84
N PHE A 143 -16.92 11.92 3.87
CA PHE A 143 -17.77 12.20 2.71
C PHE A 143 -19.23 12.51 3.07
N LEU A 144 -19.80 11.71 3.97
CA LEU A 144 -21.24 11.72 4.29
C LEU A 144 -21.55 12.43 5.60
N GLY A 145 -20.53 12.78 6.38
CA GLY A 145 -20.71 13.24 7.75
C GLY A 145 -21.01 12.09 8.71
N SER A 146 -21.03 12.39 10.00
CA SER A 146 -21.36 11.45 11.06
C SER A 146 -21.97 12.18 12.24
N GLU A 147 -23.25 11.96 12.51
CA GLU A 147 -23.91 12.51 13.70
C GLU A 147 -23.28 12.02 15.00
N LEU A 148 -22.85 10.74 15.04
CA LEU A 148 -22.21 10.14 16.20
C LEU A 148 -20.88 10.79 16.58
N ASN A 149 -20.16 11.34 15.59
CA ASN A 149 -18.83 11.93 15.77
C ASN A 149 -18.85 13.45 15.57
N GLU A 150 -20.03 14.06 15.43
CA GLU A 150 -20.18 15.50 15.15
C GLU A 150 -19.36 15.97 13.94
N VAL A 151 -19.26 15.14 12.90
CA VAL A 151 -18.49 15.42 11.68
C VAL A 151 -19.43 15.88 10.58
N GLU A 152 -19.22 17.08 10.09
CA GLU A 152 -19.93 17.59 8.91
C GLU A 152 -19.41 16.93 7.63
N PRO A 153 -20.26 16.74 6.59
CA PRO A 153 -19.83 16.23 5.29
C PRO A 153 -18.75 17.11 4.67
N ASP A 154 -17.63 16.51 4.32
CA ASP A 154 -16.50 17.18 3.65
C ASP A 154 -15.90 16.22 2.62
N PHE A 155 -16.17 16.48 1.34
CA PHE A 155 -15.74 15.61 0.25
C PHE A 155 -14.21 15.61 0.10
N ASP A 156 -13.58 16.77 0.23
CA ASP A 156 -12.13 16.90 0.07
C ASP A 156 -11.39 16.23 1.25
N ALA A 157 -11.92 16.35 2.47
CA ALA A 157 -11.40 15.61 3.61
C ALA A 157 -11.56 14.09 3.42
N GLY A 158 -12.66 13.63 2.83
CA GLY A 158 -12.87 12.24 2.46
C GLY A 158 -11.83 11.74 1.44
N LEU A 159 -11.56 12.50 0.38
CA LEU A 159 -10.51 12.19 -0.60
C LEU A 159 -9.12 12.13 0.04
N ASN A 160 -8.80 13.04 0.95
CA ASN A 160 -7.52 13.04 1.67
C ASN A 160 -7.33 11.78 2.54
N VAL A 161 -8.39 11.29 3.19
CA VAL A 161 -8.35 10.03 3.94
C VAL A 161 -8.12 8.84 3.01
N LEU A 162 -8.79 8.79 1.85
CA LEU A 162 -8.54 7.77 0.84
C LEU A 162 -7.12 7.84 0.29
N ASP A 163 -6.64 9.01 -0.08
CA ASP A 163 -5.27 9.21 -0.61
C ASP A 163 -4.22 8.64 0.35
N SER A 164 -4.22 9.10 1.59
CA SER A 164 -3.24 8.65 2.57
C SER A 164 -3.41 7.17 2.93
N GLY A 165 -4.64 6.71 3.08
CA GLY A 165 -4.97 5.35 3.49
C GLY A 165 -4.61 4.31 2.44
N VAL A 166 -4.98 4.53 1.18
CA VAL A 166 -4.69 3.61 0.07
C VAL A 166 -3.18 3.50 -0.16
N ARG A 167 -2.46 4.63 -0.20
CA ARG A 167 -0.99 4.63 -0.33
C ARG A 167 -0.31 3.82 0.76
N GLN A 168 -0.66 4.10 2.03
CA GLN A 168 -0.09 3.37 3.16
C GLN A 168 -0.42 1.88 3.10
N LEU A 169 -1.63 1.52 2.68
CA LEU A 169 -2.05 0.14 2.57
C LEU A 169 -1.22 -0.61 1.51
N ILE A 170 -0.99 -0.02 0.35
CA ILE A 170 -0.22 -0.64 -0.72
C ILE A 170 1.28 -0.76 -0.37
N ASP A 171 1.83 0.17 0.40
CA ASP A 171 3.22 0.10 0.85
C ASP A 171 3.46 -0.84 2.05
N GLU A 172 2.41 -1.14 2.80
CA GLU A 172 2.47 -1.95 4.03
C GLU A 172 3.09 -3.35 3.81
N PRO A 173 2.76 -4.10 2.73
CA PRO A 173 3.32 -5.44 2.51
C PRO A 173 4.84 -5.46 2.47
N VAL A 174 5.45 -4.50 1.80
CA VAL A 174 6.92 -4.42 1.69
C VAL A 174 7.54 -4.17 3.06
N ARG A 175 7.04 -3.16 3.77
CA ARG A 175 7.53 -2.79 5.10
C ARG A 175 7.38 -3.92 6.11
N SER A 176 6.17 -4.47 6.20
CA SER A 176 5.86 -5.51 7.16
C SER A 176 6.58 -6.83 6.87
N THR A 177 6.76 -7.19 5.60
CA THR A 177 7.53 -8.36 5.21
C THR A 177 8.99 -8.22 5.63
N LEU A 178 9.61 -7.07 5.39
CA LEU A 178 11.00 -6.81 5.79
C LEU A 178 11.17 -6.82 7.31
N ILE A 179 10.29 -6.13 8.06
CA ILE A 179 10.34 -6.10 9.53
C ILE A 179 10.19 -7.50 10.12
N LYS A 180 9.15 -8.24 9.76
CA LYS A 180 8.90 -9.59 10.28
C LYS A 180 9.97 -10.59 9.86
N SER A 181 10.54 -10.41 8.67
CA SER A 181 11.66 -11.24 8.23
C SER A 181 12.93 -10.95 9.04
N SER A 182 13.18 -9.69 9.38
CA SER A 182 14.28 -9.30 10.25
C SER A 182 14.12 -9.87 11.68
N GLU A 183 12.90 -9.82 12.23
CA GLU A 183 12.58 -10.43 13.51
C GLU A 183 12.79 -11.95 13.50
N LYS A 184 12.43 -12.61 12.38
CA LYS A 184 12.70 -14.05 12.18
C LYS A 184 14.21 -14.34 12.12
N VAL A 185 14.99 -13.48 11.45
CA VAL A 185 16.47 -13.58 11.45
C VAL A 185 17.00 -13.45 12.86
N ALA A 186 16.55 -12.45 13.62
CA ALA A 186 16.99 -12.22 14.99
C ALA A 186 16.68 -13.41 15.91
N GLY A 187 15.53 -14.06 15.71
CA GLY A 187 15.15 -15.28 16.45
C GLY A 187 16.12 -16.45 16.24
N VAL A 188 16.83 -16.49 15.11
CA VAL A 188 17.80 -17.56 14.78
C VAL A 188 19.23 -17.16 15.10
N THR A 189 19.59 -15.90 14.87
CA THR A 189 20.98 -15.42 14.92
C THR A 189 21.28 -14.54 16.14
N GLY A 190 20.28 -14.10 16.87
CA GLY A 190 20.38 -13.10 17.94
C GLY A 190 20.55 -11.65 17.45
N THR A 191 20.54 -11.39 16.12
CA THR A 191 20.76 -10.06 15.56
C THR A 191 19.73 -9.76 14.47
N PHE A 192 19.20 -8.51 14.49
CA PHE A 192 18.29 -8.02 13.46
C PHE A 192 19.04 -7.70 12.16
N LEU A 193 18.31 -7.71 11.04
CA LEU A 193 18.83 -7.16 9.78
C LEU A 193 19.02 -5.64 9.96
N ASP A 194 20.09 -5.13 9.39
CA ASP A 194 20.27 -3.70 9.25
C ASP A 194 19.48 -3.17 8.07
N ALA A 195 18.83 -2.05 8.27
CA ALA A 195 18.08 -1.36 7.23
C ALA A 195 18.32 0.16 7.27
N TYR A 196 17.98 0.82 6.22
CA TYR A 196 17.95 2.28 6.15
C TYR A 196 16.64 2.74 5.50
N ARG A 197 16.20 3.91 5.89
CA ARG A 197 15.03 4.53 5.29
C ARG A 197 15.39 5.11 3.94
N ILE A 198 14.56 4.85 2.94
CA ILE A 198 14.64 5.48 1.63
C ILE A 198 13.47 6.42 1.42
N VAL A 199 13.75 7.56 0.80
CA VAL A 199 12.75 8.50 0.34
C VAL A 199 12.39 8.09 -1.08
N THR A 200 11.16 7.61 -1.28
CA THR A 200 10.67 7.06 -2.54
C THR A 200 10.00 8.12 -3.44
N HIS A 201 9.95 9.38 -3.02
CA HIS A 201 9.29 10.46 -3.77
C HIS A 201 9.96 11.82 -3.55
N GLY A 202 9.82 12.73 -4.52
CA GLY A 202 10.47 14.06 -4.50
C GLY A 202 9.90 15.05 -3.47
N LYS A 203 8.73 14.78 -2.89
CA LYS A 203 8.04 15.67 -1.93
C LYS A 203 8.20 15.20 -0.47
N ALA A 204 9.32 14.56 -0.14
CA ALA A 204 9.57 14.13 1.23
C ALA A 204 9.65 15.33 2.19
N CYS A 205 9.01 15.20 3.34
CA CYS A 205 9.13 16.20 4.40
C CYS A 205 10.53 16.20 5.03
N ASP A 206 10.87 17.27 5.73
CA ASP A 206 12.19 17.41 6.37
C ASP A 206 12.48 16.30 7.39
N PHE A 207 11.46 15.83 8.11
CA PHE A 207 11.59 14.67 9.00
C PHE A 207 12.04 13.43 8.22
N CYS A 208 11.37 13.08 7.12
CA CYS A 208 11.75 11.94 6.30
C CYS A 208 13.15 12.09 5.71
N ARG A 209 13.49 13.30 5.24
CA ARG A 209 14.84 13.61 4.72
C ARG A 209 15.91 13.47 5.80
N SER A 210 15.65 13.96 7.02
CA SER A 210 16.60 13.85 8.14
C SER A 210 16.82 12.42 8.62
N LYS A 211 15.88 11.51 8.36
CA LYS A 211 15.98 10.09 8.72
C LYS A 211 16.40 9.20 7.55
N ALA A 212 16.52 9.78 6.34
CA ALA A 212 16.98 9.03 5.18
C ALA A 212 18.42 8.56 5.37
N MET A 213 18.71 7.34 4.86
CA MET A 213 20.04 6.72 4.89
C MET A 213 20.65 6.46 6.28
N ILE A 214 19.91 6.73 7.36
CA ILE A 214 20.36 6.32 8.70
C ILE A 214 20.22 4.82 8.82
N LYS A 215 21.35 4.13 9.01
CA LYS A 215 21.41 2.69 9.25
C LYS A 215 20.95 2.39 10.67
N ALA A 216 20.03 1.44 10.81
CA ALA A 216 19.56 0.97 12.11
C ALA A 216 19.07 -0.48 12.04
N PRO A 217 19.07 -1.22 13.16
CA PRO A 217 18.45 -2.52 13.24
C PRO A 217 16.95 -2.44 12.93
N LEU A 218 16.45 -3.35 12.11
CA LEU A 218 15.07 -3.37 11.64
C LEU A 218 14.20 -4.26 12.54
N TYR A 219 13.37 -3.65 13.38
CA TYR A 219 12.35 -4.33 14.21
C TYR A 219 11.14 -3.44 14.43
N SER A 220 10.01 -4.03 14.85
CA SER A 220 8.70 -3.36 14.91
C SER A 220 8.68 -2.06 15.71
N ASN A 221 9.49 -1.94 16.75
CA ASN A 221 9.54 -0.78 17.66
C ASN A 221 10.80 0.08 17.48
N SER A 222 11.52 -0.07 16.37
CA SER A 222 12.67 0.76 16.06
C SER A 222 12.25 2.21 15.80
N GLY A 223 12.45 3.11 16.74
CA GLY A 223 12.04 4.50 16.64
C GLY A 223 12.62 5.27 15.45
N VAL A 224 13.72 4.78 14.85
CA VAL A 224 14.32 5.37 13.65
C VAL A 224 13.57 4.96 12.39
N LEU A 225 13.00 3.75 12.39
CA LEU A 225 12.38 3.15 11.20
C LEU A 225 10.86 3.11 11.27
N THR A 226 10.26 3.20 12.46
CA THR A 226 8.81 3.11 12.69
C THR A 226 8.10 4.44 12.91
N GLY A 227 8.82 5.54 13.04
CA GLY A 227 8.24 6.88 13.19
C GLY A 227 7.60 7.35 11.87
N TRP A 228 6.44 6.77 11.53
CA TRP A 228 5.64 7.21 10.41
C TRP A 228 4.71 8.32 10.88
N HIS A 229 4.60 9.36 10.10
CA HIS A 229 3.57 10.38 10.26
C HIS A 229 2.54 10.20 9.13
N ASP A 230 1.39 10.81 9.30
CA ASP A 230 0.38 10.88 8.25
C ASP A 230 1.00 11.43 6.96
N TYR A 231 0.65 10.86 5.82
CA TYR A 231 1.23 11.18 4.50
C TYR A 231 2.69 10.75 4.27
N CYS A 232 3.30 9.97 5.17
CA CYS A 232 4.65 9.46 4.93
C CYS A 232 4.67 8.42 3.81
N ARG A 233 5.46 8.69 2.76
CA ARG A 233 5.65 7.81 1.60
C ARG A 233 7.03 7.13 1.59
N CYS A 234 7.75 7.18 2.70
CA CYS A 234 9.06 6.56 2.78
C CYS A 234 8.95 5.06 3.00
N SER A 235 9.89 4.31 2.49
CA SER A 235 9.99 2.87 2.69
C SER A 235 11.35 2.49 3.28
N PHE A 236 11.62 1.19 3.40
CA PHE A 236 12.88 0.65 3.88
C PHE A 236 13.60 -0.10 2.77
N SER A 237 14.92 -0.08 2.84
CA SER A 237 15.77 -1.03 2.16
C SER A 237 16.74 -1.67 3.14
N THR A 238 17.03 -2.93 2.93
CA THR A 238 18.08 -3.64 3.69
C THR A 238 19.39 -3.60 2.92
N TRP A 239 20.48 -3.47 3.65
CA TRP A 239 21.80 -3.62 3.05
C TRP A 239 22.08 -5.09 2.80
N ILE A 240 22.46 -5.43 1.58
CA ILE A 240 23.14 -6.69 1.31
C ILE A 240 24.58 -6.48 1.78
N PHE A 241 24.85 -6.75 3.05
CA PHE A 241 26.22 -7.14 3.38
C PHE A 241 26.37 -8.55 2.87
N ALA A 242 26.94 -8.67 1.69
CA ALA A 242 27.64 -9.89 1.38
C ALA A 242 28.65 -10.08 2.52
N PHE A 243 28.31 -10.94 3.47
CA PHE A 243 29.31 -11.59 4.29
C PHE A 243 30.12 -12.46 3.34
N PHE A 244 30.99 -11.83 2.55
CA PHE A 244 32.16 -12.50 2.08
C PHE A 244 32.93 -12.78 3.35
N GLY A 245 32.70 -13.98 3.88
CA GLY A 245 33.49 -14.49 4.97
C GLY A 245 34.98 -14.38 4.59
N TRP A 246 35.63 -13.46 5.21
CA TRP A 246 37.06 -13.61 5.43
C TRP A 246 37.20 -14.76 6.44
N ARG A 247 37.42 -15.96 5.92
CA ARG A 247 38.17 -16.99 6.64
C ARG A 247 39.64 -16.83 6.29
#